data_02679efbd58c91b54dab550b2faadc3c
#
_entry.id   02679efbd58c91b54dab550b2faadc3c
#
_cell.length_a   1.000
_cell.length_b   1.000
_cell.length_c   1.000
_cell.angle_alpha   90.00
_cell.angle_beta   90.00
_cell.angle_gamma   90.00
#
_symmetry.space_group_name_H-M   'P 1'
#
loop_
_entity.id
_entity.type
_entity.pdbx_description
1 polymer ?
#
loop_
_entity_poly.entity_id
_entity_poly.type
_entity_poly.pdbx_seq_one_letter_code
_entity_poly.pdbx_strand_id
1 'polypeptide(L)'
;HAEKKAANQPVISFEFFPPKTDEGDRNLLEKTIPALMALKPDYCSVTYGAGGSTRDKTLTIADRIQREHGLTAMSHLTCVNATKAEIAQVLDQAQALGIKNILALRGDPPGGVGEFQKTESGFEFSYELVRYLRQRGGFSVGTAGFPEGHIACKEGKHADWRHLKAKIDEGADFVLSQFFFDNRDFFEFRDFLMKLGVTVPLCPGILPILSANQIKRFTTTCGARLPQPLLDRLEKIGADDAAATEFGIEHATAQCAEL
;
A
#
# COMPACT_ATOMS: atom_id res chain seq x y z
N HIS A 1 -14.05 -3.09 -9.24
CA HIS A 1 -12.97 -3.84 -9.90
C HIS A 1 -13.52 -4.83 -10.95
N ALA A 2 -14.46 -5.71 -10.57
CA ALA A 2 -15.01 -6.72 -11.49
C ALA A 2 -15.63 -6.10 -12.77
N GLU A 3 -16.37 -5.01 -12.65
CA GLU A 3 -16.98 -4.29 -13.77
C GLU A 3 -15.92 -3.73 -14.72
N LYS A 4 -14.88 -3.06 -14.20
CA LYS A 4 -13.81 -2.55 -15.03
C LYS A 4 -12.96 -3.64 -15.67
N LYS A 5 -12.72 -4.75 -14.96
CA LYS A 5 -12.06 -5.92 -15.53
C LYS A 5 -12.86 -6.48 -16.72
N ALA A 6 -14.18 -6.59 -16.57
CA ALA A 6 -15.05 -7.02 -17.67
C ALA A 6 -15.04 -6.05 -18.85
N ALA A 7 -14.88 -4.74 -18.60
CA ALA A 7 -14.78 -3.70 -19.62
C ALA A 7 -13.36 -3.47 -20.15
N ASN A 8 -12.37 -4.25 -19.71
CA ASN A 8 -10.94 -4.07 -20.01
C ASN A 8 -10.44 -2.65 -19.72
N GLN A 9 -10.90 -2.07 -18.60
CA GLN A 9 -10.51 -0.73 -18.16
C GLN A 9 -9.58 -0.81 -16.95
N PRO A 10 -8.55 0.06 -16.85
CA PRO A 10 -7.69 0.11 -15.69
C PRO A 10 -8.45 0.57 -14.43
N VAL A 11 -8.06 0.05 -13.29
CA VAL A 11 -8.48 0.55 -11.98
C VAL A 11 -7.40 1.48 -11.46
N ILE A 12 -7.75 2.72 -11.15
CA ILE A 12 -6.83 3.75 -10.71
C ILE A 12 -7.15 4.11 -9.26
N SER A 13 -6.14 4.12 -8.41
CA SER A 13 -6.26 4.56 -7.02
C SER A 13 -5.10 5.45 -6.60
N PHE A 14 -5.35 6.27 -5.58
CA PHE A 14 -4.33 7.06 -4.91
C PHE A 14 -4.21 6.64 -3.46
N GLU A 15 -2.97 6.59 -2.98
CA GLU A 15 -2.66 6.29 -1.59
C GLU A 15 -2.20 7.55 -0.87
N PHE A 16 -2.78 7.81 0.30
CA PHE A 16 -2.48 8.97 1.13
C PHE A 16 -1.85 8.57 2.45
N PHE A 17 -0.84 9.33 2.85
CA PHE A 17 -0.23 9.23 4.16
C PHE A 17 -0.86 10.26 5.09
N PRO A 18 -1.36 9.86 6.28
CA PRO A 18 -1.86 10.82 7.26
C PRO A 18 -0.75 11.83 7.62
N PRO A 19 -0.98 13.12 7.43
CA PRO A 19 -0.01 14.14 7.76
C PRO A 19 0.29 14.20 9.26
N LYS A 20 1.46 14.76 9.62
CA LYS A 20 1.90 14.89 11.00
C LYS A 20 1.48 16.20 11.66
N THR A 21 1.00 17.17 10.87
CA THR A 21 0.63 18.52 11.32
C THR A 21 -0.78 18.88 10.87
N ASP A 22 -1.44 19.77 11.60
CA ASP A 22 -2.77 20.29 11.25
C ASP A 22 -2.78 21.04 9.92
N GLU A 23 -1.68 21.72 9.57
CA GLU A 23 -1.52 22.34 8.27
C GLU A 23 -1.46 21.30 7.15
N GLY A 24 -0.70 20.22 7.37
CA GLY A 24 -0.66 19.08 6.46
C GLY A 24 -2.03 18.45 6.26
N ASP A 25 -2.82 18.31 7.33
CA ASP A 25 -4.19 17.79 7.25
C ASP A 25 -5.07 18.68 6.38
N ARG A 26 -5.04 20.01 6.60
CA ARG A 26 -5.77 20.96 5.75
C ARG A 26 -5.32 20.88 4.31
N ASN A 27 -4.02 20.85 4.04
CA ASN A 27 -3.50 20.74 2.68
C ASN A 27 -3.94 19.43 2.00
N LEU A 28 -3.90 18.30 2.70
CA LEU A 28 -4.37 17.02 2.17
C LEU A 28 -5.87 17.06 1.85
N LEU A 29 -6.68 17.47 2.81
CA LEU A 29 -8.14 17.37 2.74
C LEU A 29 -8.79 18.46 1.89
N GLU A 30 -8.24 19.68 1.88
CA GLU A 30 -8.85 20.83 1.23
C GLU A 30 -8.24 21.16 -0.15
N LYS A 31 -7.04 20.64 -0.45
CA LYS A 31 -6.35 20.90 -1.72
C LYS A 31 -6.00 19.63 -2.49
N THR A 32 -5.24 18.71 -1.87
CA THR A 32 -4.68 17.55 -2.58
C THR A 32 -5.76 16.57 -3.02
N ILE A 33 -6.62 16.13 -2.08
CA ILE A 33 -7.71 15.20 -2.41
C ILE A 33 -8.66 15.80 -3.45
N PRO A 34 -9.20 17.03 -3.27
CA PRO A 34 -10.07 17.65 -4.29
C PRO A 34 -9.43 17.74 -5.68
N ALA A 35 -8.14 18.09 -5.75
CA ALA A 35 -7.43 18.14 -7.04
C ALA A 35 -7.32 16.77 -7.72
N LEU A 36 -7.05 15.70 -6.94
CA LEU A 36 -6.97 14.34 -7.46
C LEU A 36 -8.33 13.75 -7.84
N MET A 37 -9.43 14.20 -7.21
CA MET A 37 -10.79 13.76 -7.59
C MET A 37 -11.14 14.17 -9.02
N ALA A 38 -10.56 15.24 -9.55
CA ALA A 38 -10.72 15.63 -10.95
C ALA A 38 -10.23 14.56 -11.94
N LEU A 39 -9.31 13.70 -11.51
CA LEU A 39 -8.79 12.56 -12.28
C LEU A 39 -9.70 11.31 -12.21
N LYS A 40 -10.80 11.37 -11.47
CA LYS A 40 -11.82 10.30 -11.32
C LYS A 40 -11.21 8.94 -10.93
N PRO A 41 -10.46 8.86 -9.81
CA PRO A 41 -9.97 7.58 -9.32
C PRO A 41 -11.14 6.67 -8.94
N ASP A 42 -10.88 5.35 -8.91
CA ASP A 42 -11.89 4.36 -8.54
C ASP A 42 -12.03 4.22 -7.03
N TYR A 43 -10.92 4.39 -6.33
CA TYR A 43 -10.88 4.41 -4.87
C TYR A 43 -9.63 5.13 -4.37
N CYS A 44 -9.58 5.41 -3.08
CA CYS A 44 -8.38 5.87 -2.42
C CYS A 44 -8.05 5.00 -1.21
N SER A 45 -6.77 4.86 -0.90
CA SER A 45 -6.30 4.21 0.33
C SER A 45 -5.66 5.22 1.28
N VAL A 46 -5.76 4.95 2.57
CA VAL A 46 -5.14 5.76 3.61
C VAL A 46 -4.25 4.87 4.45
N THR A 47 -2.96 5.22 4.50
CA THR A 47 -1.96 4.43 5.20
C THR A 47 -2.12 4.52 6.71
N TYR A 48 -1.48 3.58 7.40
CA TYR A 48 -1.47 3.48 8.84
C TYR A 48 -0.05 3.76 9.33
N GLY A 49 0.13 4.73 10.20
CA GLY A 49 1.46 5.14 10.65
C GLY A 49 2.21 4.00 11.34
N ALA A 50 3.52 3.98 11.18
CA ALA A 50 4.40 3.02 11.82
C ALA A 50 4.13 2.95 13.33
N GLY A 51 4.05 1.73 13.86
CA GLY A 51 3.71 1.50 15.25
C GLY A 51 2.26 1.82 15.64
N GLY A 52 1.34 2.04 14.69
CA GLY A 52 -0.07 2.32 14.97
C GLY A 52 -0.36 3.78 15.38
N SER A 53 0.59 4.69 15.16
CA SER A 53 0.53 6.08 15.66
C SER A 53 -0.55 6.97 15.04
N THR A 54 -1.16 6.56 13.94
CA THR A 54 -2.18 7.37 13.22
C THR A 54 -3.54 6.68 13.11
N ARG A 55 -3.83 5.74 14.00
CA ARG A 55 -5.04 4.89 13.96
C ARG A 55 -6.34 5.67 13.71
N ASP A 56 -6.66 6.61 14.58
CA ASP A 56 -7.90 7.38 14.49
C ASP A 56 -7.90 8.33 13.29
N LYS A 57 -6.73 8.90 12.97
CA LYS A 57 -6.56 9.80 11.84
C LYS A 57 -6.77 9.09 10.50
N THR A 58 -6.31 7.85 10.37
CA THR A 58 -6.51 7.02 9.17
C THR A 58 -8.01 6.82 8.89
N LEU A 59 -8.77 6.42 9.90
CA LEU A 59 -10.23 6.25 9.75
C LEU A 59 -10.95 7.57 9.47
N THR A 60 -10.54 8.67 10.14
CA THR A 60 -11.11 10.01 9.91
C THR A 60 -10.91 10.47 8.47
N ILE A 61 -9.71 10.31 7.90
CA ILE A 61 -9.42 10.68 6.51
C ILE A 61 -10.22 9.81 5.55
N ALA A 62 -10.25 8.49 5.78
CA ALA A 62 -11.01 7.56 4.94
C ALA A 62 -12.52 7.87 4.96
N ASP A 63 -13.09 8.17 6.12
CA ASP A 63 -14.49 8.59 6.27
C ASP A 63 -14.78 9.91 5.51
N ARG A 64 -13.90 10.90 5.62
CA ARG A 64 -14.05 12.17 4.89
C ARG A 64 -14.02 11.96 3.38
N ILE A 65 -13.10 11.12 2.87
CA ILE A 65 -13.06 10.77 1.44
C ILE A 65 -14.40 10.20 0.99
N GLN A 66 -14.99 9.28 1.76
CA GLN A 66 -16.29 8.69 1.41
C GLN A 66 -17.42 9.73 1.45
N ARG A 67 -17.52 10.51 2.52
CA ARG A 67 -18.64 11.42 2.71
C ARG A 67 -18.57 12.68 1.85
N GLU A 68 -17.38 13.25 1.68
CA GLU A 68 -17.21 14.53 0.96
C GLU A 68 -17.09 14.34 -0.55
N HIS A 69 -16.57 13.19 -1.00
CA HIS A 69 -16.32 12.95 -2.43
C HIS A 69 -17.09 11.76 -3.01
N GLY A 70 -17.86 11.03 -2.20
CA GLY A 70 -18.59 9.85 -2.66
C GLY A 70 -17.69 8.71 -3.17
N LEU A 71 -16.40 8.75 -2.84
CA LEU A 71 -15.41 7.82 -3.34
C LEU A 71 -15.19 6.67 -2.36
N THR A 72 -15.04 5.46 -2.88
CA THR A 72 -14.65 4.31 -2.05
C THR A 72 -13.31 4.56 -1.36
N ALA A 73 -13.28 4.40 -0.04
CA ALA A 73 -12.04 4.46 0.72
C ALA A 73 -11.63 3.09 1.24
N MET A 74 -10.33 2.85 1.31
CA MET A 74 -9.70 1.70 1.94
C MET A 74 -8.81 2.18 3.08
N SER A 75 -8.96 1.58 4.25
CA SER A 75 -8.09 1.84 5.40
C SER A 75 -7.02 0.77 5.49
N HIS A 76 -5.77 1.16 5.69
CA HIS A 76 -4.76 0.21 6.14
C HIS A 76 -5.01 -0.15 7.60
N LEU A 77 -4.65 -1.36 7.99
CA LEU A 77 -4.71 -1.86 9.36
C LEU A 77 -3.51 -2.78 9.62
N THR A 78 -2.81 -2.55 10.71
CA THR A 78 -1.59 -3.30 11.06
C THR A 78 -1.75 -4.10 12.35
N CYS A 79 -0.99 -5.19 12.47
CA CYS A 79 -0.89 -6.00 13.69
C CYS A 79 0.00 -5.34 14.76
N VAL A 80 0.95 -4.49 14.34
CA VAL A 80 1.98 -3.93 15.21
C VAL A 80 1.39 -3.12 16.35
N ASN A 81 1.92 -3.32 17.56
CA ASN A 81 1.51 -2.62 18.78
C ASN A 81 -0.01 -2.63 19.04
N ALA A 82 -0.68 -3.72 18.69
CA ALA A 82 -2.12 -3.86 18.89
C ALA A 82 -2.48 -5.26 19.39
N THR A 83 -3.32 -5.33 20.38
CA THR A 83 -4.01 -6.54 20.81
C THR A 83 -5.15 -6.87 19.85
N LYS A 84 -5.63 -8.11 19.86
CA LYS A 84 -6.83 -8.50 19.09
C LYS A 84 -8.06 -7.69 19.49
N ALA A 85 -8.18 -7.30 20.77
CA ALA A 85 -9.30 -6.49 21.27
C ALA A 85 -9.26 -5.07 20.68
N GLU A 86 -8.09 -4.44 20.64
CA GLU A 86 -7.92 -3.11 20.02
C GLU A 86 -8.20 -3.15 18.51
N ILE A 87 -7.73 -4.19 17.81
CA ILE A 87 -8.04 -4.40 16.39
C ILE A 87 -9.55 -4.57 16.18
N ALA A 88 -10.23 -5.32 17.05
CA ALA A 88 -11.68 -5.46 17.00
C ALA A 88 -12.39 -4.10 17.14
N GLN A 89 -11.97 -3.26 18.09
CA GLN A 89 -12.52 -1.91 18.27
C GLN A 89 -12.32 -1.02 17.04
N VAL A 90 -11.14 -1.05 16.43
CA VAL A 90 -10.87 -0.32 15.18
C VAL A 90 -11.79 -0.77 14.05
N LEU A 91 -12.03 -2.08 13.94
CA LEU A 91 -12.95 -2.62 12.94
C LEU A 91 -14.41 -2.28 13.22
N ASP A 92 -14.82 -2.19 14.49
CA ASP A 92 -16.14 -1.68 14.87
C ASP A 92 -16.32 -0.22 14.46
N GLN A 93 -15.30 0.61 14.69
CA GLN A 93 -15.30 2.02 14.26
C GLN A 93 -15.34 2.12 12.72
N ALA A 94 -14.52 1.34 12.01
CA ALA A 94 -14.53 1.31 10.55
C ALA A 94 -15.91 0.93 9.99
N GLN A 95 -16.55 -0.09 10.56
CA GLN A 95 -17.92 -0.48 10.17
C GLN A 95 -18.95 0.62 10.45
N ALA A 96 -18.87 1.28 11.61
CA ALA A 96 -19.75 2.40 11.95
C ALA A 96 -19.62 3.58 10.99
N LEU A 97 -18.41 3.81 10.46
CA LEU A 97 -18.12 4.82 9.44
C LEU A 97 -18.42 4.34 8.00
N GLY A 98 -18.91 3.12 7.81
CA GLY A 98 -19.21 2.57 6.48
C GLY A 98 -17.97 2.20 5.67
N ILE A 99 -16.78 2.15 6.29
CA ILE A 99 -15.54 1.70 5.64
C ILE A 99 -15.56 0.18 5.49
N LYS A 100 -15.57 -0.30 4.25
CA LYS A 100 -15.73 -1.72 3.93
C LYS A 100 -14.47 -2.37 3.36
N ASN A 101 -13.41 -1.60 3.12
CA ASN A 101 -12.20 -2.10 2.49
C ASN A 101 -11.02 -1.92 3.44
N ILE A 102 -10.34 -3.00 3.77
CA ILE A 102 -9.20 -3.03 4.70
C ILE A 102 -7.98 -3.64 4.00
N LEU A 103 -6.85 -2.95 4.05
CA LEU A 103 -5.56 -3.54 3.69
C LEU A 103 -4.91 -4.10 4.96
N ALA A 104 -4.86 -5.43 5.06
CA ALA A 104 -4.34 -6.16 6.22
C ALA A 104 -2.83 -6.31 6.14
N LEU A 105 -2.11 -5.67 7.05
CA LEU A 105 -0.66 -5.59 7.09
C LEU A 105 -0.12 -6.11 8.42
N ARG A 106 1.14 -6.56 8.43
CA ARG A 106 1.84 -6.84 9.68
C ARG A 106 2.18 -5.53 10.40
N GLY A 107 2.62 -4.55 9.66
CA GLY A 107 3.21 -3.30 10.12
C GLY A 107 4.70 -3.43 10.40
N ASP A 108 5.39 -2.31 10.35
CA ASP A 108 6.80 -2.19 10.67
C ASP A 108 7.01 -1.91 12.15
N PRO A 109 8.16 -2.27 12.72
CA PRO A 109 8.51 -1.89 14.08
C PRO A 109 8.43 -0.37 14.28
N PRO A 110 8.20 0.12 15.51
CA PRO A 110 8.22 1.55 15.80
C PRO A 110 9.50 2.21 15.28
N GLY A 111 9.34 3.32 14.52
CA GLY A 111 10.46 3.99 13.86
C GLY A 111 10.98 3.30 12.60
N GLY A 112 10.40 2.18 12.17
CA GLY A 112 10.83 1.44 10.98
C GLY A 112 12.15 0.68 11.13
N VAL A 113 12.68 0.59 12.34
CA VAL A 113 13.99 -0.03 12.64
C VAL A 113 13.84 -1.12 13.69
N GLY A 114 14.52 -2.24 13.49
CA GLY A 114 14.53 -3.37 14.43
C GLY A 114 13.69 -4.55 13.97
N GLU A 115 13.54 -5.53 14.85
CA GLU A 115 12.72 -6.71 14.58
C GLU A 115 11.27 -6.48 15.03
N PHE A 116 10.33 -7.04 14.28
CA PHE A 116 8.93 -7.04 14.69
C PHE A 116 8.78 -7.86 15.99
N GLN A 117 8.14 -7.26 16.97
CA GLN A 117 7.78 -7.93 18.21
C GLN A 117 6.27 -8.06 18.30
N LYS A 118 5.81 -9.28 18.51
CA LYS A 118 4.41 -9.58 18.72
C LYS A 118 3.92 -8.94 20.02
N THR A 119 2.85 -8.18 19.92
CA THR A 119 2.12 -7.71 21.12
C THR A 119 1.46 -8.90 21.83
N GLU A 120 1.54 -8.95 23.14
CA GLU A 120 0.82 -9.96 23.93
C GLU A 120 -0.68 -9.93 23.56
N SER A 121 -1.26 -11.09 23.31
CA SER A 121 -2.64 -11.25 22.80
C SER A 121 -2.91 -10.57 21.45
N GLY A 122 -1.88 -10.17 20.70
CA GLY A 122 -1.96 -9.62 19.36
C GLY A 122 -1.81 -10.67 18.25
N PHE A 123 -1.74 -10.22 17.01
CA PHE A 123 -1.35 -11.02 15.85
C PHE A 123 0.16 -10.89 15.61
N GLU A 124 0.78 -11.95 15.16
CA GLU A 124 2.20 -11.97 14.79
C GLU A 124 2.40 -11.69 13.29
N PHE A 125 1.53 -12.26 12.48
CA PHE A 125 1.61 -12.18 11.03
C PHE A 125 0.33 -11.64 10.40
N SER A 126 0.48 -10.98 9.26
CA SER A 126 -0.66 -10.42 8.52
C SER A 126 -1.66 -11.48 8.04
N TYR A 127 -1.26 -12.74 7.80
CA TYR A 127 -2.20 -13.80 7.43
C TYR A 127 -3.21 -14.12 8.55
N GLU A 128 -2.80 -13.96 9.82
CA GLU A 128 -3.70 -14.12 10.97
C GLU A 128 -4.76 -13.00 10.99
N LEU A 129 -4.35 -11.77 10.65
CA LEU A 129 -5.27 -10.64 10.53
C LEU A 129 -6.23 -10.84 9.33
N VAL A 130 -5.74 -11.33 8.18
CA VAL A 130 -6.61 -11.66 7.04
C VAL A 130 -7.66 -12.69 7.44
N ARG A 131 -7.25 -13.80 8.07
CA ARG A 131 -8.16 -14.83 8.59
C ARG A 131 -9.19 -14.26 9.54
N TYR A 132 -8.77 -13.41 10.47
CA TYR A 132 -9.65 -12.77 11.44
C TYR A 132 -10.69 -11.87 10.77
N LEU A 133 -10.28 -11.05 9.79
CA LEU A 133 -11.19 -10.20 9.01
C LEU A 133 -12.21 -11.02 8.22
N ARG A 134 -11.80 -12.14 7.63
CA ARG A 134 -12.71 -13.06 6.91
C ARG A 134 -13.72 -13.72 7.84
N GLN A 135 -13.30 -14.17 9.01
CA GLN A 135 -14.20 -14.77 10.01
C GLN A 135 -15.19 -13.75 10.56
N ARG A 136 -14.77 -12.51 10.75
CA ARG A 136 -15.63 -11.42 11.20
C ARG A 136 -16.66 -11.04 10.13
N GLY A 137 -16.28 -11.03 8.86
CA GLY A 137 -17.14 -10.62 7.75
C GLY A 137 -17.31 -9.11 7.63
N GLY A 138 -18.01 -8.69 6.58
CA GLY A 138 -18.37 -7.29 6.33
C GLY A 138 -17.27 -6.44 5.67
N PHE A 139 -16.09 -7.02 5.35
CA PHE A 139 -14.98 -6.34 4.73
C PHE A 139 -14.51 -7.03 3.44
N SER A 140 -14.09 -6.24 2.47
CA SER A 140 -13.18 -6.66 1.41
C SER A 140 -11.76 -6.50 1.93
N VAL A 141 -10.95 -7.55 1.80
CA VAL A 141 -9.65 -7.67 2.46
C VAL A 141 -8.53 -7.69 1.42
N GLY A 142 -7.71 -6.64 1.41
CA GLY A 142 -6.45 -6.61 0.68
C GLY A 142 -5.27 -7.06 1.53
N THR A 143 -4.19 -7.44 0.87
CA THR A 143 -2.88 -7.68 1.51
C THR A 143 -1.75 -7.13 0.68
N ALA A 144 -0.59 -6.88 1.31
CA ALA A 144 0.59 -6.42 0.59
C ALA A 144 1.37 -7.57 -0.05
N GLY A 145 1.90 -7.33 -1.26
CA GLY A 145 2.87 -8.16 -1.95
C GLY A 145 4.13 -7.37 -2.28
N PHE A 146 5.25 -8.05 -2.49
CA PHE A 146 6.56 -7.43 -2.72
C PHE A 146 7.17 -8.03 -3.99
N PRO A 147 7.14 -7.31 -5.14
CA PRO A 147 7.67 -7.82 -6.40
C PRO A 147 9.15 -8.22 -6.33
N GLU A 148 9.93 -7.54 -5.51
CA GLU A 148 11.35 -7.83 -5.29
C GLU A 148 11.61 -8.72 -4.06
N GLY A 149 10.53 -9.17 -3.38
CA GLY A 149 10.57 -9.87 -2.10
C GLY A 149 10.65 -8.92 -0.91
N HIS A 150 10.09 -9.32 0.22
CA HIS A 150 10.13 -8.51 1.44
C HIS A 150 11.55 -8.51 2.03
N ILE A 151 12.06 -7.35 2.41
CA ILE A 151 13.43 -7.16 2.95
C ILE A 151 13.75 -8.05 4.17
N ALA A 152 12.75 -8.39 4.97
CA ALA A 152 12.90 -9.27 6.12
C ALA A 152 12.84 -10.77 5.76
N CYS A 153 12.51 -11.15 4.53
CA CYS A 153 12.47 -12.55 4.10
C CYS A 153 13.86 -12.99 3.64
N LYS A 154 14.62 -13.57 4.55
CA LYS A 154 16.03 -13.99 4.29
C LYS A 154 16.12 -15.17 3.32
N GLU A 155 15.06 -15.94 3.15
CA GLU A 155 14.96 -17.07 2.22
C GLU A 155 14.75 -16.59 0.75
N GLY A 156 14.65 -15.30 0.53
CA GLY A 156 14.56 -14.69 -0.80
C GLY A 156 13.13 -14.54 -1.32
N LYS A 157 13.02 -13.86 -2.48
CA LYS A 157 11.73 -13.41 -3.03
C LYS A 157 10.73 -14.55 -3.31
N HIS A 158 11.19 -15.69 -3.77
CA HIS A 158 10.29 -16.81 -4.06
C HIS A 158 9.67 -17.42 -2.79
N ALA A 159 10.37 -17.38 -1.66
CA ALA A 159 9.82 -17.79 -0.38
C ALA A 159 8.78 -16.77 0.11
N ASP A 160 9.09 -15.48 0.02
CA ASP A 160 8.14 -14.40 0.34
C ASP A 160 6.86 -14.49 -0.50
N TRP A 161 6.97 -14.80 -1.80
CA TRP A 161 5.81 -14.98 -2.67
C TRP A 161 4.96 -16.20 -2.31
N ARG A 162 5.55 -17.28 -1.79
CA ARG A 162 4.78 -18.40 -1.23
C ARG A 162 4.08 -18.01 0.07
N HIS A 163 4.72 -17.19 0.92
CA HIS A 163 4.07 -16.64 2.10
C HIS A 163 2.89 -15.72 1.72
N LEU A 164 3.03 -14.95 0.64
CA LEU A 164 1.91 -14.18 0.10
C LEU A 164 0.77 -15.09 -0.38
N LYS A 165 1.08 -16.19 -1.09
CA LYS A 165 0.07 -17.17 -1.49
C LYS A 165 -0.70 -17.70 -0.26
N ALA A 166 -0.01 -18.02 0.83
CA ALA A 166 -0.65 -18.45 2.07
C ALA A 166 -1.58 -17.37 2.66
N LYS A 167 -1.22 -16.07 2.58
CA LYS A 167 -2.12 -14.98 2.97
C LYS A 167 -3.37 -14.91 2.10
N ILE A 168 -3.21 -15.12 0.79
CA ILE A 168 -4.34 -15.13 -0.16
C ILE A 168 -5.27 -16.29 0.16
N ASP A 169 -4.73 -17.47 0.49
CA ASP A 169 -5.53 -18.65 0.85
C ASP A 169 -6.33 -18.47 2.15
N GLU A 170 -5.89 -17.60 3.05
CA GLU A 170 -6.68 -17.20 4.22
C GLU A 170 -7.88 -16.28 3.87
N GLY A 171 -8.00 -15.87 2.62
CA GLY A 171 -9.15 -15.18 2.08
C GLY A 171 -8.93 -13.72 1.73
N ALA A 172 -7.72 -13.30 1.37
CA ALA A 172 -7.54 -11.97 0.79
C ALA A 172 -8.21 -11.89 -0.59
N ASP A 173 -8.91 -10.79 -0.85
CA ASP A 173 -9.65 -10.55 -2.10
C ASP A 173 -8.78 -9.95 -3.21
N PHE A 174 -7.67 -9.29 -2.84
CA PHE A 174 -6.72 -8.65 -3.78
C PHE A 174 -5.37 -8.41 -3.11
N VAL A 175 -4.38 -8.11 -3.94
CA VAL A 175 -3.02 -7.76 -3.50
C VAL A 175 -2.68 -6.36 -3.99
N LEU A 176 -2.16 -5.49 -3.11
CA LEU A 176 -1.44 -4.28 -3.49
C LEU A 176 0.05 -4.55 -3.40
N SER A 177 0.79 -4.27 -4.48
CA SER A 177 2.23 -4.44 -4.41
C SER A 177 2.91 -3.25 -3.72
N GLN A 178 4.07 -3.51 -3.09
CA GLN A 178 5.04 -2.46 -2.83
C GLN A 178 5.44 -1.82 -4.17
N PHE A 179 5.81 -0.54 -4.16
CA PHE A 179 6.33 0.12 -5.35
C PHE A 179 7.63 -0.54 -5.82
N PHE A 180 7.87 -0.48 -7.12
CA PHE A 180 9.05 -0.98 -7.82
C PHE A 180 9.35 -0.04 -9.00
N PHE A 181 10.56 -0.14 -9.57
CA PHE A 181 11.00 0.74 -10.66
C PHE A 181 11.35 0.00 -11.94
N ASP A 182 11.23 -1.32 -11.95
CA ASP A 182 11.43 -2.18 -13.10
C ASP A 182 10.22 -3.10 -13.26
N ASN A 183 9.45 -2.93 -14.32
CA ASN A 183 8.25 -3.73 -14.55
C ASN A 183 8.52 -5.23 -14.66
N ARG A 184 9.76 -5.63 -15.00
CA ARG A 184 10.15 -7.05 -15.02
C ARG A 184 10.02 -7.71 -13.67
N ASP A 185 10.30 -6.98 -12.58
CA ASP A 185 10.13 -7.51 -11.21
C ASP A 185 8.64 -7.81 -10.92
N PHE A 186 7.73 -6.92 -11.37
CA PHE A 186 6.30 -7.15 -11.21
C PHE A 186 5.77 -8.27 -12.12
N PHE A 187 6.24 -8.35 -13.35
CA PHE A 187 5.84 -9.42 -14.27
C PHE A 187 6.30 -10.78 -13.77
N GLU A 188 7.54 -10.91 -13.27
CA GLU A 188 8.03 -12.16 -12.65
C GLU A 188 7.20 -12.54 -11.41
N PHE A 189 6.90 -11.57 -10.54
CA PHE A 189 6.04 -11.74 -9.38
C PHE A 189 4.65 -12.24 -9.77
N ARG A 190 4.01 -11.56 -10.71
CA ARG A 190 2.69 -11.93 -11.23
C ARG A 190 2.69 -13.36 -11.78
N ASP A 191 3.63 -13.66 -12.67
CA ASP A 191 3.69 -14.94 -13.36
C ASP A 191 3.99 -16.10 -12.39
N PHE A 192 4.80 -15.86 -11.38
CA PHE A 192 5.04 -16.83 -10.31
C PHE A 192 3.77 -17.11 -9.49
N LEU A 193 3.05 -16.08 -9.09
CA LEU A 193 1.81 -16.25 -8.33
C LEU A 193 0.72 -16.92 -9.17
N MET A 194 0.61 -16.60 -10.45
CA MET A 194 -0.31 -17.29 -11.37
C MET A 194 0.01 -18.79 -11.47
N LYS A 195 1.28 -19.18 -11.54
CA LYS A 195 1.70 -20.58 -11.51
C LYS A 195 1.33 -21.30 -10.21
N LEU A 196 1.24 -20.56 -9.10
CA LEU A 196 0.74 -21.09 -7.81
C LEU A 196 -0.80 -21.11 -7.72
N GLY A 197 -1.51 -20.75 -8.80
CA GLY A 197 -2.97 -20.75 -8.85
C GLY A 197 -3.62 -19.50 -8.22
N VAL A 198 -2.88 -18.41 -8.07
CA VAL A 198 -3.47 -17.13 -7.60
C VAL A 198 -4.30 -16.53 -8.71
N THR A 199 -5.56 -16.21 -8.40
CA THR A 199 -6.56 -15.63 -9.34
C THR A 199 -7.09 -14.27 -8.88
N VAL A 200 -6.75 -13.85 -7.67
CA VAL A 200 -7.13 -12.53 -7.15
C VAL A 200 -6.38 -11.41 -7.90
N PRO A 201 -6.97 -10.21 -8.01
CA PRO A 201 -6.30 -9.08 -8.62
C PRO A 201 -4.97 -8.73 -7.94
N LEU A 202 -3.96 -8.47 -8.76
CA LEU A 202 -2.67 -7.94 -8.34
C LEU A 202 -2.59 -6.50 -8.83
N CYS A 203 -2.57 -5.54 -7.91
CA CYS A 203 -2.53 -4.11 -8.21
C CYS A 203 -1.09 -3.60 -8.05
N PRO A 204 -0.43 -3.15 -9.13
CA PRO A 204 0.93 -2.61 -9.04
C PRO A 204 0.95 -1.27 -8.28
N GLY A 205 1.88 -1.14 -7.34
CA GLY A 205 2.17 0.11 -6.66
C GLY A 205 3.19 0.93 -7.45
N ILE A 206 2.85 2.16 -7.78
CA ILE A 206 3.72 3.09 -8.52
C ILE A 206 4.02 4.29 -7.63
N LEU A 207 5.29 4.65 -7.52
CA LEU A 207 5.73 5.82 -6.77
C LEU A 207 6.47 6.78 -7.73
N PRO A 208 5.84 7.89 -8.16
CA PRO A 208 6.52 8.90 -8.95
C PRO A 208 7.69 9.53 -8.16
N ILE A 209 8.84 9.70 -8.81
CA ILE A 209 10.02 10.30 -8.21
C ILE A 209 9.85 11.83 -8.22
N LEU A 210 9.91 12.45 -7.04
CA LEU A 210 9.80 13.91 -6.90
C LEU A 210 11.13 14.54 -6.42
N SER A 211 12.04 13.74 -5.89
CA SER A 211 13.35 14.17 -5.39
C SER A 211 14.31 13.00 -5.38
N ALA A 212 15.54 13.21 -5.89
CA ALA A 212 16.57 12.19 -5.90
C ALA A 212 16.97 11.72 -4.49
N ASN A 213 17.01 12.65 -3.53
CA ASN A 213 17.35 12.32 -2.14
C ASN A 213 16.22 11.56 -1.43
N GLN A 214 14.97 11.96 -1.67
CA GLN A 214 13.81 11.33 -1.07
C GLN A 214 13.66 9.88 -1.54
N ILE A 215 13.80 9.64 -2.85
CA ILE A 215 13.64 8.29 -3.40
C ILE A 215 14.72 7.33 -2.91
N LYS A 216 15.98 7.76 -2.82
CA LYS A 216 17.08 6.94 -2.26
C LYS A 216 16.78 6.51 -0.82
N ARG A 217 16.22 7.41 0.00
CA ARG A 217 15.81 7.08 1.37
C ARG A 217 14.65 6.08 1.41
N PHE A 218 13.63 6.28 0.58
CA PHE A 218 12.47 5.39 0.55
C PHE A 218 12.85 3.99 0.09
N THR A 219 13.64 3.85 -0.96
CA THR A 219 14.10 2.55 -1.45
C THR A 219 14.95 1.80 -0.43
N THR A 220 15.80 2.49 0.31
CA THR A 220 16.56 1.89 1.40
C THR A 220 15.64 1.35 2.51
N THR A 221 14.59 2.09 2.87
CA THR A 221 13.66 1.68 3.92
C THR A 221 12.76 0.51 3.48
N CYS A 222 12.26 0.53 2.24
CA CYS A 222 11.31 -0.46 1.73
C CYS A 222 12.00 -1.65 1.05
N GLY A 223 13.32 -1.58 0.79
CA GLY A 223 14.06 -2.61 0.09
C GLY A 223 13.85 -2.65 -1.42
N ALA A 224 13.17 -1.64 -2.00
CA ALA A 224 12.97 -1.55 -3.43
C ALA A 224 14.28 -1.15 -4.14
N ARG A 225 14.58 -1.77 -5.26
CA ARG A 225 15.80 -1.53 -6.04
C ARG A 225 15.60 -0.38 -7.03
N LEU A 226 16.56 0.53 -7.08
CA LEU A 226 16.66 1.48 -8.18
C LEU A 226 17.54 0.85 -9.29
N PRO A 227 17.02 0.62 -10.50
CA PRO A 227 17.84 0.15 -11.62
C PRO A 227 18.99 1.11 -11.93
N GLN A 228 20.15 0.58 -12.36
CA GLN A 228 21.34 1.38 -12.58
C GLN A 228 21.12 2.58 -13.54
N PRO A 229 20.41 2.43 -14.69
CA PRO A 229 20.12 3.57 -15.56
C PRO A 229 19.33 4.68 -14.87
N LEU A 230 18.43 4.32 -13.94
CA LEU A 230 17.66 5.27 -13.16
C LEU A 230 18.55 6.00 -12.15
N LEU A 231 19.41 5.26 -11.45
CA LEU A 231 20.41 5.83 -10.54
C LEU A 231 21.35 6.81 -11.25
N ASP A 232 21.91 6.42 -12.38
CA ASP A 232 22.82 7.26 -13.17
C ASP A 232 22.15 8.57 -13.62
N ARG A 233 20.86 8.50 -13.94
CA ARG A 233 20.09 9.68 -14.33
C ARG A 233 19.83 10.59 -13.15
N LEU A 234 19.43 10.05 -12.00
CA LEU A 234 19.20 10.80 -10.76
C LEU A 234 20.50 11.43 -10.22
N GLU A 235 21.63 10.77 -10.39
CA GLU A 235 22.94 11.33 -10.00
C GLU A 235 23.33 12.53 -10.87
N LYS A 236 23.04 12.51 -12.16
CA LYS A 236 23.25 13.63 -13.08
C LYS A 236 22.33 14.82 -12.76
N ILE A 237 21.09 14.55 -12.35
CA ILE A 237 20.12 15.58 -11.93
C ILE A 237 20.58 16.23 -10.59
N GLY A 238 21.15 15.43 -9.68
CA GLY A 238 21.64 15.92 -8.39
C GLY A 238 20.53 16.39 -7.47
N ALA A 239 20.65 17.61 -6.95
CA ALA A 239 19.71 18.20 -6.00
C ALA A 239 18.58 19.04 -6.65
N ASP A 240 18.46 19.01 -7.97
CA ASP A 240 17.40 19.73 -8.69
C ASP A 240 16.09 18.92 -8.62
N ASP A 241 15.25 19.27 -7.64
CA ASP A 241 13.96 18.57 -7.43
C ASP A 241 12.96 18.83 -8.58
N ALA A 242 13.08 19.95 -9.31
CA ALA A 242 12.22 20.21 -10.47
C ALA A 242 12.57 19.25 -11.62
N ALA A 243 13.84 19.14 -11.95
CA ALA A 243 14.33 18.19 -12.95
C ALA A 243 14.07 16.71 -12.53
N ALA A 244 14.19 16.39 -11.23
CA ALA A 244 13.87 15.08 -10.70
C ALA A 244 12.38 14.75 -10.84
N THR A 245 11.50 15.72 -10.60
CA THR A 245 10.04 15.58 -10.76
C THR A 245 9.67 15.36 -12.23
N GLU A 246 10.20 16.15 -13.17
CA GLU A 246 9.95 15.98 -14.60
C GLU A 246 10.35 14.58 -15.08
N PHE A 247 11.56 14.16 -14.75
CA PHE A 247 12.05 12.81 -15.04
C PHE A 247 11.20 11.72 -14.38
N GLY A 248 10.80 11.93 -13.12
CA GLY A 248 9.95 10.98 -12.37
C GLY A 248 8.57 10.81 -12.97
N ILE A 249 7.97 11.88 -13.50
CA ILE A 249 6.70 11.82 -14.23
C ILE A 249 6.86 11.05 -15.53
N GLU A 250 7.91 11.32 -16.31
CA GLU A 250 8.21 10.60 -17.54
C GLU A 250 8.37 9.09 -17.26
N HIS A 251 9.19 8.74 -16.28
CA HIS A 251 9.42 7.35 -15.90
C HIS A 251 8.14 6.64 -15.44
N ALA A 252 7.39 7.25 -14.52
CA ALA A 252 6.15 6.65 -14.02
C ALA A 252 5.08 6.51 -15.11
N THR A 253 5.02 7.45 -16.06
CA THR A 253 4.11 7.39 -17.19
C THR A 253 4.45 6.21 -18.10
N ALA A 254 5.73 6.04 -18.47
CA ALA A 254 6.20 4.90 -19.25
C ALA A 254 5.94 3.57 -18.53
N GLN A 255 6.22 3.52 -17.23
CA GLN A 255 5.98 2.36 -16.37
C GLN A 255 4.50 1.96 -16.35
N CYS A 256 3.59 2.92 -16.15
CA CYS A 256 2.14 2.66 -16.17
C CYS A 256 1.63 2.22 -17.54
N ALA A 257 2.20 2.75 -18.62
CA ALA A 257 1.77 2.39 -19.97
C ALA A 257 2.15 0.95 -20.37
N GLU A 258 3.21 0.39 -19.77
CA GLU A 258 3.67 -0.98 -20.00
C GLU A 258 2.91 -2.01 -19.14
N LEU A 259 2.39 -1.63 -17.97
CA LEU A 259 1.68 -2.49 -17.01
C LEU A 259 0.23 -2.78 -17.43
#